data_3f8a7ccfb8651fd9277e9e98cf386a6b
#
_entry.id   3f8a7ccfb8651fd9277e9e98cf386a6b
#
_cell.length_a   1.000
_cell.length_b   1.000
_cell.length_c   1.000
_cell.angle_alpha   90.00
_cell.angle_beta   90.00
_cell.angle_gamma   90.00
#
_symmetry.space_group_name_H-M   'P 1'
#
loop_
_entity.id
_entity.type
_entity.pdbx_description
1 polymer ?
#
loop_
_entity_poly.entity_id
_entity_poly.type
_entity_poly.pdbx_seq_one_letter_code
_entity_poly.pdbx_strand_id
1 'polypeptide(L)'
;SSNDLNEFTLPVWVAAAAKSATNILNGHKFKDIEVIDLPNKEKSLSVPISSSSLLDNGKKSLAVSHCKSGLSLDVTRGLEVWAYIQFNKITGHPQKTVQNDFPDWLDFHAGYGVGKFESSGEPCLSKFALDLLCINLYPLRPKGFAIKVEIIFPEGKDRALRTSNEAFGVVDGLSLIGTQAEAQISA
;
A
#
# COMPACT_ATOMS: atom_id res chain seq x y z
N SER A 1 27.86 0.89 -10.30
CA SER A 1 26.50 0.50 -9.97
C SER A 1 26.58 -0.50 -8.81
N SER A 2 26.21 -0.05 -7.66
CA SER A 2 26.03 -0.95 -6.54
C SER A 2 24.97 -1.97 -6.93
N ASN A 3 25.31 -3.22 -6.92
CA ASN A 3 24.33 -4.28 -6.94
C ASN A 3 23.56 -4.18 -5.62
N ASP A 4 22.55 -3.32 -5.58
CA ASP A 4 21.66 -3.27 -4.45
C ASP A 4 20.87 -4.57 -4.44
N LEU A 5 21.37 -5.52 -3.65
CA LEU A 5 20.72 -6.80 -3.38
C LEU A 5 19.50 -6.63 -2.46
N ASN A 6 19.10 -5.39 -2.16
CA ASN A 6 17.95 -5.10 -1.32
C ASN A 6 16.67 -5.07 -2.15
N GLU A 7 15.69 -5.81 -1.68
CA GLU A 7 14.35 -5.80 -2.26
C GLU A 7 13.44 -4.98 -1.38
N PHE A 8 12.49 -4.26 -2.02
CA PHE A 8 11.46 -3.55 -1.27
C PHE A 8 10.46 -4.54 -0.67
N THR A 9 10.08 -4.29 0.56
CA THR A 9 9.00 -5.06 1.19
C THR A 9 7.64 -4.65 0.64
N LEU A 10 6.63 -5.48 0.84
CA LEU A 10 5.30 -5.24 0.31
C LEU A 10 4.69 -3.90 0.74
N PRO A 11 4.84 -3.44 2.00
CA PRO A 11 4.37 -2.10 2.39
C PRO A 11 4.92 -0.97 1.53
N VAL A 12 6.15 -1.06 1.05
CA VAL A 12 6.75 -0.04 0.17
C VAL A 12 6.05 -0.01 -1.18
N TRP A 13 5.81 -1.17 -1.78
CA TRP A 13 5.08 -1.26 -3.04
C TRP A 13 3.66 -0.72 -2.93
N VAL A 14 2.98 -1.02 -1.82
CA VAL A 14 1.63 -0.52 -1.53
C VAL A 14 1.63 0.99 -1.38
N ALA A 15 2.54 1.55 -0.59
CA ALA A 15 2.63 2.99 -0.39
C ALA A 15 2.94 3.72 -1.70
N ALA A 16 3.80 3.15 -2.54
CA ALA A 16 4.14 3.75 -3.84
C ALA A 16 2.94 3.78 -4.78
N ALA A 17 2.20 2.69 -4.89
CA ALA A 17 0.98 2.65 -5.70
C ALA A 17 -0.06 3.65 -5.18
N ALA A 18 -0.26 3.70 -3.87
CA ALA A 18 -1.20 4.63 -3.25
C ALA A 18 -0.79 6.09 -3.51
N LYS A 19 0.49 6.41 -3.37
CA LYS A 19 1.02 7.75 -3.64
C LYS A 19 0.84 8.14 -5.10
N SER A 20 1.15 7.24 -6.04
CA SER A 20 0.96 7.49 -7.47
C SER A 20 -0.51 7.78 -7.80
N ALA A 21 -1.43 6.96 -7.30
CA ALA A 21 -2.85 7.17 -7.52
C ALA A 21 -3.34 8.49 -6.91
N THR A 22 -2.82 8.86 -5.73
CA THR A 22 -3.17 10.13 -5.09
C THR A 22 -2.68 11.33 -5.90
N ASN A 23 -1.47 11.26 -6.42
CA ASN A 23 -0.92 12.30 -7.29
C ASN A 23 -1.75 12.48 -8.57
N ILE A 24 -2.15 11.39 -9.20
CA ILE A 24 -3.02 11.44 -10.40
C ILE A 24 -4.37 12.08 -10.06
N LEU A 25 -4.95 11.72 -8.92
CA LEU A 25 -6.24 12.28 -8.50
C LEU A 25 -6.13 13.78 -8.21
N ASN A 26 -4.97 14.25 -7.78
CA ASN A 26 -4.65 15.67 -7.59
C ASN A 26 -4.35 16.42 -8.91
N GLY A 27 -4.40 15.73 -10.05
CA GLY A 27 -4.18 16.36 -11.35
C GLY A 27 -2.73 16.34 -11.84
N HIS A 28 -1.84 15.65 -11.15
CA HIS A 28 -0.46 15.49 -11.61
C HIS A 28 -0.38 14.46 -12.74
N LYS A 29 0.62 14.62 -13.59
CA LYS A 29 0.89 13.67 -14.67
C LYS A 29 1.48 12.39 -14.10
N PHE A 30 1.24 11.28 -14.80
CA PHE A 30 1.84 10.00 -14.47
C PHE A 30 3.37 10.09 -14.48
N LYS A 31 3.97 9.48 -13.45
CA LYS A 31 5.41 9.26 -13.35
C LYS A 31 5.64 7.77 -13.15
N ASP A 32 6.57 7.21 -13.89
CA ASP A 32 6.89 5.78 -13.80
C ASP A 32 7.71 5.41 -12.56
N ILE A 33 8.11 6.40 -11.77
CA ILE A 33 8.78 6.23 -10.49
C ILE A 33 8.14 7.15 -9.47
N GLU A 34 7.81 6.60 -8.29
CA GLU A 34 7.40 7.38 -7.12
C GLU A 34 8.50 7.37 -6.07
N VAL A 35 8.74 8.51 -5.47
CA VAL A 35 9.69 8.66 -4.37
C VAL A 35 8.93 8.47 -3.06
N ILE A 36 9.35 7.50 -2.27
CA ILE A 36 8.74 7.15 -0.99
C ILE A 36 9.66 7.56 0.15
N ASP A 37 9.14 8.40 1.04
CA ASP A 37 9.82 8.81 2.24
C ASP A 37 9.64 7.76 3.34
N LEU A 38 10.70 7.52 4.11
CA LEU A 38 10.69 6.55 5.20
C LEU A 38 10.39 7.23 6.54
N PRO A 39 9.77 6.50 7.50
CA PRO A 39 9.41 7.08 8.80
C PRO A 39 10.59 7.66 9.59
N ASN A 40 11.77 7.11 9.44
CA ASN A 40 12.97 7.58 10.12
C ASN A 40 13.68 8.75 9.42
N LYS A 41 13.17 9.18 8.27
CA LYS A 41 13.72 10.28 7.44
C LYS A 41 15.18 10.09 6.97
N GLU A 42 15.72 8.89 7.08
CA GLU A 42 17.13 8.65 6.72
C GLU A 42 17.36 8.68 5.21
N LYS A 43 16.39 8.21 4.44
CA LYS A 43 16.49 8.18 2.98
C LYS A 43 15.11 8.08 2.34
N SER A 44 15.08 8.34 1.04
CA SER A 44 13.93 8.09 0.19
C SER A 44 14.19 6.90 -0.73
N LEU A 45 13.15 6.23 -1.15
CA LEU A 45 13.22 5.11 -2.07
C LEU A 45 12.53 5.49 -3.38
N SER A 46 13.15 5.14 -4.50
CA SER A 46 12.56 5.29 -5.83
C SER A 46 11.89 3.98 -6.22
N VAL A 47 10.57 3.98 -6.35
CA VAL A 47 9.79 2.76 -6.56
C VAL A 47 9.10 2.82 -7.91
N PRO A 48 9.28 1.81 -8.78
CA PRO A 48 8.64 1.78 -10.08
C PRO A 48 7.11 1.67 -10.01
N ILE A 49 6.43 2.40 -10.87
CA ILE A 49 4.98 2.33 -11.07
C ILE A 49 4.71 1.94 -12.52
N SER A 50 3.86 0.97 -12.74
CA SER A 50 3.55 0.47 -14.08
C SER A 50 2.56 1.36 -14.81
N SER A 51 1.50 1.80 -14.13
CA SER A 51 0.47 2.66 -14.72
C SER A 51 -0.32 3.37 -13.64
N SER A 52 -0.92 4.49 -14.01
CA SER A 52 -1.95 5.13 -13.20
C SER A 52 -2.93 5.86 -14.10
N SER A 53 -4.19 5.91 -13.67
CA SER A 53 -5.28 6.46 -14.47
C SER A 53 -6.35 7.09 -13.59
N LEU A 54 -7.02 8.10 -14.13
CA LEU A 54 -8.27 8.58 -13.55
C LEU A 54 -9.41 7.66 -13.96
N LEU A 55 -10.34 7.46 -13.07
CA LEU A 55 -11.56 6.67 -13.26
C LEU A 55 -12.77 7.50 -12.86
N ASP A 56 -13.95 7.07 -13.31
CA ASP A 56 -15.22 7.66 -12.90
C ASP A 56 -15.22 9.19 -13.07
N ASN A 57 -14.89 9.65 -14.27
CA ASN A 57 -14.84 11.08 -14.62
C ASN A 57 -13.95 11.90 -13.66
N GLY A 58 -12.84 11.34 -13.23
CA GLY A 58 -11.88 12.04 -12.36
C GLY A 58 -12.21 12.01 -10.87
N LYS A 59 -13.22 11.25 -10.45
CA LYS A 59 -13.59 11.12 -9.03
C LYS A 59 -12.74 10.10 -8.29
N LYS A 60 -12.13 9.17 -9.01
CA LYS A 60 -11.29 8.10 -8.47
C LYS A 60 -10.05 7.96 -9.31
N SER A 61 -9.06 7.30 -8.76
CA SER A 61 -7.85 6.94 -9.49
C SER A 61 -7.42 5.52 -9.17
N LEU A 62 -6.66 4.94 -10.08
CA LEU A 62 -6.06 3.61 -9.94
C LEU A 62 -4.59 3.71 -10.31
N ALA A 63 -3.73 3.17 -9.48
CA ALA A 63 -2.34 2.92 -9.84
C ALA A 63 -2.03 1.45 -9.72
N VAL A 64 -1.16 0.97 -10.59
CA VAL A 64 -0.72 -0.42 -10.63
C VAL A 64 0.79 -0.44 -10.55
N SER A 65 1.34 -1.26 -9.67
CA SER A 65 2.75 -1.58 -9.63
C SER A 65 2.94 -3.09 -9.63
N HIS A 66 4.13 -3.52 -10.00
CA HIS A 66 4.52 -4.95 -9.99
C HIS A 66 5.71 -5.10 -9.08
N CYS A 67 5.58 -5.92 -8.06
CA CYS A 67 6.68 -6.19 -7.16
C CYS A 67 7.83 -6.85 -7.92
N LYS A 68 8.99 -6.18 -7.90
CA LYS A 68 10.22 -6.77 -8.42
C LYS A 68 10.98 -7.38 -7.26
N SER A 69 11.18 -8.67 -7.31
CA SER A 69 12.11 -9.33 -6.41
C SER A 69 13.31 -9.83 -7.21
N GLY A 70 14.51 -9.70 -6.64
CA GLY A 70 15.72 -10.08 -7.35
C GLY A 70 15.86 -11.58 -7.46
N LEU A 71 16.46 -12.20 -6.47
CA LEU A 71 16.86 -13.61 -6.51
C LEU A 71 16.05 -14.52 -5.59
N SER A 72 15.12 -13.99 -4.80
CA SER A 72 14.44 -14.81 -3.82
C SER A 72 13.20 -15.51 -4.41
N LEU A 73 12.87 -16.65 -3.82
CA LEU A 73 11.65 -17.39 -4.10
C LEU A 73 10.44 -16.75 -3.40
N ASP A 74 10.44 -15.43 -3.34
CA ASP A 74 9.45 -14.69 -2.60
C ASP A 74 8.06 -14.87 -3.21
N VAL A 75 7.07 -15.07 -2.34
CA VAL A 75 5.65 -15.13 -2.70
C VAL A 75 5.14 -13.82 -3.32
N THR A 76 5.87 -12.73 -3.15
CA THR A 76 5.53 -11.41 -3.72
C THR A 76 6.14 -11.17 -5.10
N ARG A 77 7.01 -12.05 -5.60
CA ARG A 77 7.69 -11.84 -6.88
C ARG A 77 6.69 -11.70 -8.02
N GLY A 78 6.76 -10.58 -8.71
CA GLY A 78 5.84 -10.27 -9.81
C GLY A 78 4.41 -9.99 -9.38
N LEU A 79 4.15 -9.88 -8.09
CA LEU A 79 2.82 -9.58 -7.57
C LEU A 79 2.35 -8.23 -8.09
N GLU A 80 1.17 -8.20 -8.65
CA GLU A 80 0.49 -6.96 -9.01
C GLU A 80 -0.10 -6.32 -7.75
N VAL A 81 0.13 -5.02 -7.60
CA VAL A 81 -0.43 -4.21 -6.52
C VAL A 81 -1.29 -3.12 -7.14
N TRP A 82 -2.56 -3.10 -6.80
CA TRP A 82 -3.49 -2.07 -7.24
C TRP A 82 -3.87 -1.18 -6.06
N ALA A 83 -3.83 0.13 -6.28
CA ALA A 83 -4.29 1.12 -5.31
C ALA A 83 -5.38 1.97 -5.93
N TYR A 84 -6.58 1.90 -5.37
CA TYR A 84 -7.70 2.80 -5.70
C TYR A 84 -7.74 3.92 -4.69
N ILE A 85 -7.81 5.16 -5.17
CA ILE A 85 -7.88 6.34 -4.32
C ILE A 85 -9.14 7.14 -4.64
N GLN A 86 -9.77 7.64 -3.58
CA GLN A 86 -10.90 8.54 -3.65
C GLN A 86 -10.77 9.56 -2.53
N PHE A 87 -11.12 10.81 -2.81
CA PHE A 87 -11.21 11.84 -1.77
C PHE A 87 -12.66 11.99 -1.31
N ASN A 88 -12.86 11.90 0.00
CA ASN A 88 -14.17 12.07 0.62
C ASN A 88 -14.14 13.25 1.57
N LYS A 89 -15.11 14.14 1.47
CA LYS A 89 -15.21 15.28 2.36
C LYS A 89 -15.38 14.81 3.80
N ILE A 90 -14.56 15.35 4.71
CA ILE A 90 -14.70 15.07 6.13
C ILE A 90 -15.91 15.81 6.64
N THR A 91 -16.94 15.07 7.07
CA THR A 91 -18.09 15.61 7.77
C THR A 91 -17.79 15.62 9.26
N GLY A 92 -18.21 16.70 9.97
CA GLY A 92 -17.76 17.02 11.32
C GLY A 92 -18.09 16.05 12.47
N HIS A 93 -18.47 14.84 12.18
CA HIS A 93 -18.63 13.78 13.17
C HIS A 93 -17.84 12.56 12.70
N PRO A 94 -16.59 12.38 13.19
CA PRO A 94 -15.88 11.15 12.91
C PRO A 94 -16.70 10.01 13.49
N GLN A 95 -17.31 9.22 12.62
CA GLN A 95 -17.78 7.92 13.03
C GLN A 95 -16.56 7.16 13.51
N LYS A 96 -16.55 6.76 14.78
CA LYS A 96 -15.54 5.84 15.28
C LYS A 96 -15.66 4.57 14.48
N THR A 97 -14.92 4.50 13.39
CA THR A 97 -14.72 3.25 12.69
C THR A 97 -13.95 2.32 13.61
N VAL A 98 -14.16 1.04 13.47
CA VAL A 98 -13.52 -0.02 14.26
C VAL A 98 -11.98 0.02 14.16
N GLN A 99 -11.43 0.82 13.25
CA GLN A 99 -9.98 0.99 13.00
C GLN A 99 -9.40 2.08 13.89
N ASN A 100 -9.18 1.77 15.16
CA ASN A 100 -8.70 2.73 16.16
C ASN A 100 -7.31 3.30 15.89
N ASP A 101 -6.49 2.64 15.07
CA ASP A 101 -5.10 3.04 14.81
C ASP A 101 -4.94 3.94 13.59
N PHE A 102 -5.99 4.10 12.78
CA PHE A 102 -5.95 4.94 11.60
C PHE A 102 -6.34 6.38 11.93
N PRO A 103 -5.61 7.37 11.40
CA PRO A 103 -6.05 8.76 11.54
C PRO A 103 -7.36 9.01 10.80
N ASP A 104 -8.12 10.01 11.22
CA ASP A 104 -9.44 10.32 10.67
C ASP A 104 -9.42 10.64 9.17
N TRP A 105 -8.29 11.10 8.66
CA TRP A 105 -8.15 11.46 7.25
C TRP A 105 -7.77 10.29 6.35
N LEU A 106 -7.43 9.13 6.91
CA LEU A 106 -7.03 7.95 6.14
C LEU A 106 -8.04 6.82 6.35
N ASP A 107 -8.80 6.52 5.30
CA ASP A 107 -9.78 5.45 5.28
C ASP A 107 -9.23 4.28 4.47
N PHE A 108 -8.63 3.31 5.16
CA PHE A 108 -7.95 2.18 4.51
C PHE A 108 -8.88 0.97 4.40
N HIS A 109 -8.94 0.41 3.21
CA HIS A 109 -9.73 -0.79 2.90
C HIS A 109 -8.85 -1.87 2.31
N ALA A 110 -8.89 -3.04 2.93
CA ALA A 110 -8.28 -4.24 2.37
C ALA A 110 -9.23 -4.83 1.32
N GLY A 111 -8.88 -4.65 0.06
CA GLY A 111 -9.62 -5.24 -1.05
C GLY A 111 -9.24 -6.70 -1.28
N TYR A 112 -9.64 -7.22 -2.43
CA TYR A 112 -9.36 -8.60 -2.79
C TYR A 112 -7.87 -8.93 -2.68
N GLY A 113 -7.57 -10.07 -2.06
CA GLY A 113 -6.21 -10.58 -1.96
C GLY A 113 -5.36 -10.00 -0.84
N VAL A 114 -5.86 -9.00 -0.11
CA VAL A 114 -5.19 -8.44 1.07
C VAL A 114 -5.64 -9.20 2.31
N GLY A 115 -4.67 -9.65 3.11
CA GLY A 115 -4.94 -10.45 4.31
C GLY A 115 -5.65 -9.67 5.41
N LYS A 116 -6.57 -10.34 6.07
CA LYS A 116 -7.36 -9.81 7.18
C LYS A 116 -7.27 -10.77 8.36
N PHE A 117 -7.38 -10.23 9.57
CA PHE A 117 -7.55 -11.06 10.75
C PHE A 117 -8.94 -11.70 10.74
N GLU A 118 -8.99 -13.02 10.85
CA GLU A 118 -10.26 -13.75 10.87
C GLU A 118 -11.14 -13.31 12.04
N SER A 119 -10.53 -13.06 13.20
CA SER A 119 -11.25 -12.70 14.43
C SER A 119 -11.95 -11.34 14.36
N SER A 120 -11.36 -10.36 13.68
CA SER A 120 -11.87 -8.97 13.65
C SER A 120 -12.34 -8.52 12.29
N GLY A 121 -11.92 -9.20 11.20
CA GLY A 121 -12.14 -8.74 9.83
C GLY A 121 -11.30 -7.55 9.45
N GLU A 122 -10.41 -7.08 10.33
CA GLU A 122 -9.56 -5.93 10.06
C GLU A 122 -8.36 -6.30 9.18
N PRO A 123 -7.85 -5.34 8.37
CA PRO A 123 -6.65 -5.58 7.59
C PRO A 123 -5.46 -5.97 8.47
N CYS A 124 -4.70 -6.95 8.03
CA CYS A 124 -3.46 -7.33 8.69
C CYS A 124 -2.34 -6.39 8.25
N LEU A 125 -2.13 -5.32 9.01
CA LEU A 125 -1.25 -4.20 8.67
C LEU A 125 -0.33 -3.89 9.84
N SER A 126 0.98 -3.82 9.59
CA SER A 126 1.94 -3.43 10.62
C SER A 126 1.91 -1.92 10.87
N LYS A 127 2.42 -1.51 12.04
CA LYS A 127 2.61 -0.08 12.32
C LYS A 127 3.51 0.58 11.29
N PHE A 128 4.56 -0.10 10.85
CA PHE A 128 5.45 0.41 9.80
C PHE A 128 4.67 0.70 8.51
N ALA A 129 3.83 -0.24 8.08
CA ALA A 129 3.03 -0.05 6.86
C ALA A 129 2.07 1.13 6.99
N LEU A 130 1.42 1.29 8.15
CA LEU A 130 0.55 2.43 8.43
C LEU A 130 1.33 3.76 8.42
N ASP A 131 2.46 3.82 9.12
CA ASP A 131 3.30 5.02 9.17
C ASP A 131 3.78 5.41 7.77
N LEU A 132 4.14 4.43 6.96
CA LEU A 132 4.59 4.65 5.58
C LEU A 132 3.48 5.28 4.73
N LEU A 133 2.27 4.77 4.83
CA LEU A 133 1.11 5.36 4.16
C LEU A 133 0.86 6.79 4.63
N CYS A 134 0.86 7.00 5.93
CA CYS A 134 0.58 8.32 6.50
C CYS A 134 1.61 9.37 6.05
N ILE A 135 2.88 9.06 6.13
CA ILE A 135 3.95 10.00 5.78
C ILE A 135 3.89 10.38 4.30
N ASN A 136 3.57 9.43 3.43
CA ASN A 136 3.59 9.65 2.00
C ASN A 136 2.28 10.21 1.44
N LEU A 137 1.16 10.00 2.12
CA LEU A 137 -0.15 10.46 1.63
C LEU A 137 -0.62 11.76 2.27
N TYR A 138 -0.31 11.99 3.56
CA TYR A 138 -0.79 13.18 4.26
C TYR A 138 -0.44 14.50 3.54
N PRO A 139 0.79 14.69 3.04
CA PRO A 139 1.13 15.93 2.33
C PRO A 139 0.35 16.16 1.06
N LEU A 140 -0.25 15.10 0.49
CA LEU A 140 -0.99 15.16 -0.77
C LEU A 140 -2.49 15.34 -0.56
N ARG A 141 -2.94 15.28 0.67
CA ARG A 141 -4.35 15.35 1.03
C ARG A 141 -4.92 16.75 0.77
N PRO A 142 -6.01 16.88 -0.01
CA PRO A 142 -6.71 18.15 -0.09
C PRO A 142 -7.28 18.53 1.28
N LYS A 143 -7.20 19.81 1.63
CA LYS A 143 -7.69 20.32 2.91
C LYS A 143 -9.18 20.00 3.06
N GLY A 144 -9.55 19.41 4.19
CA GLY A 144 -10.93 19.07 4.50
C GLY A 144 -11.40 17.73 3.92
N PHE A 145 -10.52 16.97 3.29
CA PHE A 145 -10.86 15.67 2.71
C PHE A 145 -10.07 14.54 3.38
N ALA A 146 -10.72 13.40 3.49
CA ALA A 146 -10.09 12.14 3.81
C ALA A 146 -9.66 11.46 2.52
N ILE A 147 -8.60 10.67 2.60
CA ILE A 147 -8.15 9.80 1.51
C ILE A 147 -8.67 8.40 1.77
N LYS A 148 -9.53 7.90 0.89
CA LYS A 148 -9.94 6.50 0.89
C LYS A 148 -8.96 5.72 0.04
N VAL A 149 -8.33 4.73 0.63
CA VAL A 149 -7.36 3.85 -0.04
C VAL A 149 -7.91 2.43 -0.02
N GLU A 150 -8.09 1.84 -1.19
CA GLU A 150 -8.39 0.42 -1.30
C GLU A 150 -7.22 -0.27 -2.00
N ILE A 151 -6.65 -1.27 -1.37
CA ILE A 151 -5.53 -2.04 -1.92
C ILE A 151 -6.04 -3.40 -2.37
N ILE A 152 -5.65 -3.80 -3.57
CA ILE A 152 -5.99 -5.07 -4.17
C ILE A 152 -4.71 -5.78 -4.63
N PHE A 153 -4.62 -7.06 -4.29
CA PHE A 153 -3.62 -7.96 -4.86
C PHE A 153 -4.37 -9.02 -5.68
N PRO A 154 -4.47 -8.86 -7.02
CA PRO A 154 -5.26 -9.80 -7.81
C PRO A 154 -4.89 -11.27 -7.61
N GLU A 155 -3.59 -11.55 -7.38
CA GLU A 155 -3.10 -12.90 -7.12
C GLU A 155 -2.88 -13.19 -5.64
N GLY A 156 -3.31 -12.28 -4.76
CA GLY A 156 -2.96 -12.36 -3.33
C GLY A 156 -3.50 -13.59 -2.63
N LYS A 157 -4.70 -14.04 -2.96
CA LYS A 157 -5.28 -15.27 -2.38
C LYS A 157 -4.47 -16.51 -2.76
N ASP A 158 -4.14 -16.64 -4.03
CA ASP A 158 -3.39 -17.80 -4.51
C ASP A 158 -1.99 -17.84 -3.91
N ARG A 159 -1.35 -16.69 -3.83
CA ARG A 159 -0.01 -16.60 -3.27
C ARG A 159 0.02 -16.82 -1.76
N ALA A 160 -1.02 -16.41 -1.06
CA ALA A 160 -1.15 -16.62 0.38
C ALA A 160 -1.20 -18.11 0.76
N LEU A 161 -1.66 -18.97 -0.13
CA LEU A 161 -1.67 -20.41 0.09
C LEU A 161 -0.28 -21.01 0.29
N ARG A 162 0.76 -20.30 -0.14
CA ARG A 162 2.17 -20.69 0.04
C ARG A 162 2.80 -20.11 1.30
N THR A 163 1.98 -19.45 2.13
CA THR A 163 2.43 -18.83 3.39
C THR A 163 1.84 -19.56 4.57
N SER A 164 2.36 -19.27 5.77
CA SER A 164 1.81 -19.76 7.02
C SER A 164 0.79 -18.80 7.66
N ASN A 165 0.32 -17.81 6.92
CA ASN A 165 -0.56 -16.75 7.43
C ASN A 165 -1.84 -17.31 8.07
N GLU A 166 -2.44 -18.35 7.49
CA GLU A 166 -3.66 -18.96 7.99
C GLU A 166 -3.47 -19.54 9.40
N ALA A 167 -2.32 -20.13 9.67
CA ALA A 167 -1.98 -20.64 11.00
C ALA A 167 -1.91 -19.54 12.07
N PHE A 168 -1.69 -18.29 11.65
CA PHE A 168 -1.64 -17.13 12.54
C PHE A 168 -2.95 -16.32 12.53
N GLY A 169 -4.01 -16.87 11.98
CA GLY A 169 -5.33 -16.23 11.96
C GLY A 169 -5.48 -15.15 10.88
N VAL A 170 -4.62 -15.14 9.87
CA VAL A 170 -4.72 -14.25 8.73
C VAL A 170 -5.33 -15.00 7.55
N VAL A 171 -6.43 -14.48 7.04
CA VAL A 171 -7.22 -15.09 5.96
C VAL A 171 -7.34 -14.16 4.77
N ASP A 172 -7.78 -14.70 3.65
CA ASP A 172 -8.17 -13.98 2.42
C ASP A 172 -7.03 -13.33 1.63
N GLY A 173 -5.77 -13.50 2.03
CA GLY A 173 -4.70 -12.98 1.22
C GLY A 173 -3.39 -12.71 1.96
N LEU A 174 -2.56 -11.88 1.33
CA LEU A 174 -1.25 -11.52 1.84
C LEU A 174 -1.34 -10.38 2.86
N SER A 175 -0.61 -10.53 3.97
CA SER A 175 -0.55 -9.51 5.01
C SER A 175 0.48 -8.43 4.70
N LEU A 176 0.25 -7.23 5.25
CA LEU A 176 1.15 -6.08 5.14
C LEU A 176 1.92 -5.90 6.46
N ILE A 177 2.66 -6.93 6.86
CA ILE A 177 3.32 -7.00 8.17
C ILE A 177 4.81 -6.71 8.15
N GLY A 178 5.36 -6.30 7.02
CA GLY A 178 6.77 -5.89 6.97
C GLY A 178 7.07 -4.78 7.99
N THR A 179 8.21 -4.88 8.67
CA THR A 179 8.63 -3.92 9.69
C THR A 179 9.78 -3.04 9.23
N GLN A 180 10.24 -3.22 8.02
CA GLN A 180 11.32 -2.46 7.39
C GLN A 180 11.04 -2.29 5.90
N ALA A 181 11.70 -1.28 5.30
CA ALA A 181 11.46 -0.94 3.91
C ALA A 181 12.11 -1.91 2.93
N GLU A 182 13.26 -2.43 3.29
CA GLU A 182 14.04 -3.30 2.42
C GLU A 182 14.33 -4.63 3.12
N ALA A 183 14.14 -5.71 2.39
CA ALA A 183 14.57 -7.02 2.81
C ALA A 183 15.98 -7.26 2.29
N GLN A 184 16.88 -7.69 3.17
CA GLN A 184 18.22 -8.10 2.74
C GLN A 184 18.18 -9.52 2.23
N ILE A 185 18.77 -9.72 1.04
CA ILE A 185 19.00 -11.06 0.53
C ILE A 185 20.28 -11.56 1.20
N SER A 186 20.13 -12.53 2.08
CA SER A 186 21.31 -13.21 2.66
C SER A 186 21.98 -14.06 1.58
N ALA A 187 23.25 -13.79 1.40
CA ALA A 187 24.07 -14.55 0.47
C ALA A 187 24.23 -16.01 0.96
#